data_a2353b0db293ecf455d46a768f6f4cd5
#
_entry.id   a2353b0db293ecf455d46a768f6f4cd5
#
_cell.length_a   1.000
_cell.length_b   1.000
_cell.length_c   1.000
_cell.angle_alpha   90.00
_cell.angle_beta   90.00
_cell.angle_gamma   90.00
#
_symmetry.space_group_name_H-M   'P 1'
#
loop_
_entity.id
_entity.type
_entity.pdbx_description
1 polymer ?
#
loop_
_entity_poly.entity_id
_entity_poly.type
_entity_poly.pdbx_seq_one_letter_code
_entity_poly.pdbx_strand_id
1 'polypeptide(L)'
;FRTRDNWLPLAERIEILHRFASMITDRREELAMLAASEGGKPLPDSLVEIDRGADGIQCCVETLRADAGYVVPMGLNAASQGRVAFTQKEPIGPVVAVSAFNHPFNLIIHQVGPAVAAGCPVIVKPADVTPLSCFKIAEMLVEAGLPPEWCQVLMPETLDLATKLVTDGRVGFFSFIGSARVGWMLR
;
A
#
# COMPACT_ATOMS: atom_id res chain seq x y z
N PHE A 1 8.32 -14.96 1.66
CA PHE A 1 6.90 -14.77 1.33
C PHE A 1 6.24 -16.02 0.72
N ARG A 2 6.98 -16.88 0.04
CA ARG A 2 6.45 -18.12 -0.58
C ARG A 2 5.88 -19.12 0.43
N THR A 3 6.30 -19.06 1.67
CA THR A 3 5.74 -19.84 2.79
C THR A 3 4.77 -18.96 3.57
N ARG A 4 3.61 -19.51 3.95
CA ARG A 4 2.57 -18.77 4.70
C ARG A 4 3.03 -18.38 6.12
N ASP A 5 4.12 -18.98 6.60
CA ASP A 5 4.64 -18.78 7.96
C ASP A 5 5.04 -17.32 8.26
N ASN A 6 5.34 -16.53 7.21
CA ASN A 6 5.72 -15.12 7.34
C ASN A 6 4.58 -14.14 7.00
N TRP A 7 3.35 -14.64 6.84
CA TRP A 7 2.21 -13.76 6.59
C TRP A 7 1.71 -13.14 7.89
N LEU A 8 1.49 -11.83 7.88
CA LEU A 8 0.85 -11.16 9.00
C LEU A 8 -0.63 -11.58 9.08
N PRO A 9 -1.10 -12.03 10.27
CA PRO A 9 -2.50 -12.35 10.48
C PRO A 9 -3.43 -11.18 10.17
N LEU A 10 -4.64 -11.46 9.72
CA LEU A 10 -5.63 -10.44 9.39
C LEU A 10 -5.89 -9.47 10.56
N ALA A 11 -6.06 -9.99 11.76
CA ALA A 11 -6.31 -9.18 12.95
C ALA A 11 -5.14 -8.22 13.25
N GLU A 12 -3.91 -8.69 13.13
CA GLU A 12 -2.71 -7.88 13.34
C GLU A 12 -2.59 -6.75 12.31
N ARG A 13 -2.86 -7.04 11.03
CA ARG A 13 -2.89 -6.00 9.98
C ARG A 13 -3.94 -4.92 10.25
N ILE A 14 -5.12 -5.31 10.70
CA ILE A 14 -6.18 -4.39 11.10
C ILE A 14 -5.71 -3.48 12.25
N GLU A 15 -5.10 -4.05 13.28
CA GLU A 15 -4.60 -3.27 14.43
C GLU A 15 -3.48 -2.31 14.04
N ILE A 16 -2.53 -2.75 13.21
CA ILE A 16 -1.45 -1.89 12.68
C ILE A 16 -2.05 -0.72 11.89
N LEU A 17 -2.97 -1.00 10.97
CA LEU A 17 -3.61 0.04 10.15
C LEU A 17 -4.44 1.02 11.00
N HIS A 18 -5.14 0.55 12.04
CA HIS A 18 -5.85 1.43 12.97
C HIS A 18 -4.90 2.37 13.72
N ARG A 19 -3.80 1.82 14.30
CA ARG A 19 -2.79 2.64 14.97
C ARG A 19 -2.18 3.66 14.00
N PHE A 20 -1.85 3.23 12.79
CA PHE A 20 -1.31 4.10 11.77
C PHE A 20 -2.27 5.24 11.39
N ALA A 21 -3.57 4.97 11.18
CA ALA A 21 -4.57 6.00 10.91
C ALA A 21 -4.69 7.01 12.05
N SER A 22 -4.68 6.55 13.31
CA SER A 22 -4.67 7.44 14.49
C SER A 22 -3.43 8.33 14.51
N MET A 23 -2.26 7.77 14.27
CA MET A 23 -0.99 8.53 14.21
C MET A 23 -1.01 9.59 13.10
N ILE A 24 -1.60 9.30 11.92
CA ILE A 24 -1.77 10.29 10.86
C ILE A 24 -2.63 11.46 11.35
N THR A 25 -3.74 11.16 12.01
CA THR A 25 -4.64 12.18 12.58
C THR A 25 -3.96 13.02 13.65
N ASP A 26 -3.25 12.37 14.58
CA ASP A 26 -2.55 13.03 15.71
C ASP A 26 -1.41 13.94 15.25
N ARG A 27 -0.75 13.59 14.13
CA ARG A 27 0.38 14.33 13.55
C ARG A 27 -0.02 15.13 12.30
N ARG A 28 -1.29 15.41 12.13
CA ARG A 28 -1.87 16.04 10.93
C ARG A 28 -1.13 17.28 10.46
N GLU A 29 -0.84 18.22 11.36
CA GLU A 29 -0.18 19.48 11.02
C GLU A 29 1.31 19.28 10.69
N GLU A 30 2.01 18.42 11.43
CA GLU A 30 3.41 18.03 11.17
C GLU A 30 3.53 17.44 9.75
N LEU A 31 2.68 16.49 9.42
CA LEU A 31 2.70 15.78 8.13
C LEU A 31 2.32 16.73 6.97
N ALA A 32 1.34 17.60 7.18
CA ALA A 32 0.95 18.59 6.18
C ALA A 32 2.07 19.61 5.92
N MET A 33 2.77 20.04 6.97
CA MET A 33 3.92 20.94 6.85
C MET A 33 5.07 20.26 6.10
N LEU A 34 5.35 18.99 6.38
CA LEU A 34 6.35 18.21 5.67
C LEU A 34 6.03 18.12 4.17
N ALA A 35 4.80 17.72 3.82
CA ALA A 35 4.34 17.62 2.43
C ALA A 35 4.37 18.97 1.69
N ALA A 36 3.98 20.06 2.37
CA ALA A 36 4.05 21.41 1.84
C ALA A 36 5.51 21.86 1.59
N SER A 37 6.41 21.57 2.54
CA SER A 37 7.81 21.98 2.47
C SER A 37 8.58 21.27 1.36
N GLU A 38 8.35 19.96 1.15
CA GLU A 38 9.05 19.22 0.11
C GLU A 38 8.47 19.46 -1.29
N GLY A 39 7.14 19.65 -1.41
CA GLY A 39 6.44 19.78 -2.69
C GLY A 39 6.14 21.22 -3.13
N GLY A 40 6.36 22.23 -2.27
CA GLY A 40 5.97 23.61 -2.54
C GLY A 40 4.45 23.83 -2.63
N LYS A 41 3.66 22.92 -2.08
CA LYS A 41 2.20 22.91 -2.14
C LYS A 41 1.62 23.82 -1.05
N PRO A 42 0.49 24.52 -1.28
CA PRO A 42 -0.19 25.29 -0.25
C PRO A 42 -0.55 24.43 0.97
N LEU A 43 -0.30 24.95 2.17
CA LEU A 43 -0.57 24.24 3.41
C LEU A 43 -2.04 23.77 3.57
N PRO A 44 -3.06 24.58 3.21
CA PRO A 44 -4.45 24.11 3.28
C PRO A 44 -4.72 22.86 2.42
N ASP A 45 -4.11 22.78 1.23
CA ASP A 45 -4.24 21.62 0.35
C ASP A 45 -3.51 20.40 0.91
N SER A 46 -2.36 20.63 1.59
CA SER A 46 -1.63 19.58 2.28
C SER A 46 -2.40 19.04 3.49
N LEU A 47 -3.08 19.89 4.25
CA LEU A 47 -3.97 19.45 5.33
C LEU A 47 -5.09 18.52 4.83
N VAL A 48 -5.76 18.90 3.73
CA VAL A 48 -6.77 18.05 3.10
C VAL A 48 -6.18 16.73 2.59
N GLU A 49 -4.95 16.76 2.11
CA GLU A 49 -4.23 15.56 1.68
C GLU A 49 -4.01 14.57 2.83
N ILE A 50 -3.60 15.06 4.00
CA ILE A 50 -3.39 14.23 5.19
C ILE A 50 -4.71 13.64 5.68
N ASP A 51 -5.80 14.43 5.73
CA ASP A 51 -7.12 13.96 6.11
C ASP A 51 -7.58 12.80 5.20
N ARG A 52 -7.40 12.93 3.88
CA ARG A 52 -7.68 11.87 2.91
C ARG A 52 -6.81 10.64 3.11
N GLY A 53 -5.55 10.83 3.52
CA GLY A 53 -4.66 9.73 3.85
C GLY A 53 -5.17 8.90 5.03
N ALA A 54 -5.58 9.55 6.11
CA ALA A 54 -6.16 8.88 7.28
C ALA A 54 -7.44 8.12 6.91
N ASP A 55 -8.35 8.76 6.17
CA ASP A 55 -9.60 8.15 5.68
C ASP A 55 -9.31 6.94 4.77
N GLY A 56 -8.34 7.06 3.86
CA GLY A 56 -7.93 5.97 2.97
C GLY A 56 -7.45 4.71 3.73
N ILE A 57 -6.75 4.87 4.84
CA ILE A 57 -6.37 3.74 5.70
C ILE A 57 -7.60 3.14 6.40
N GLN A 58 -8.54 3.95 6.86
CA GLN A 58 -9.80 3.43 7.44
C GLN A 58 -10.60 2.64 6.40
N CYS A 59 -10.72 3.12 5.17
CA CYS A 59 -11.35 2.37 4.07
C CYS A 59 -10.68 1.00 3.83
N CYS A 60 -9.36 0.90 3.97
CA CYS A 60 -8.65 -0.37 3.90
C CYS A 60 -9.09 -1.33 5.01
N VAL A 61 -9.22 -0.85 6.26
CA VAL A 61 -9.67 -1.65 7.40
C VAL A 61 -11.12 -2.11 7.21
N GLU A 62 -12.00 -1.23 6.78
CA GLU A 62 -13.41 -1.55 6.52
C GLU A 62 -13.53 -2.62 5.42
N THR A 63 -12.74 -2.50 4.35
CA THR A 63 -12.68 -3.48 3.28
C THR A 63 -12.26 -4.86 3.80
N LEU A 64 -11.22 -4.91 4.67
CA LEU A 64 -10.77 -6.16 5.27
C LEU A 64 -11.86 -6.82 6.13
N ARG A 65 -12.61 -6.02 6.89
CA ARG A 65 -13.69 -6.52 7.75
C ARG A 65 -14.90 -7.02 6.96
N ALA A 66 -15.12 -6.47 5.76
CA ALA A 66 -16.23 -6.83 4.89
C ALA A 66 -15.91 -7.99 3.94
N ASP A 67 -14.63 -8.33 3.76
CA ASP A 67 -14.20 -9.35 2.78
C ASP A 67 -14.43 -10.78 3.32
N ALA A 68 -15.60 -11.30 3.06
CA ALA A 68 -16.01 -12.65 3.48
C ALA A 68 -15.78 -13.74 2.40
N GLY A 69 -15.29 -13.37 1.22
CA GLY A 69 -15.31 -14.27 0.06
C GLY A 69 -16.74 -14.57 -0.42
N TYR A 70 -16.93 -15.62 -1.15
CA TYR A 70 -18.27 -16.07 -1.56
C TYR A 70 -18.35 -17.60 -1.67
N VAL A 71 -19.55 -18.12 -1.48
CA VAL A 71 -19.86 -19.55 -1.67
C VAL A 71 -20.08 -19.80 -3.16
N VAL A 72 -19.33 -20.76 -3.72
CA VAL A 72 -19.47 -21.18 -5.11
C VAL A 72 -20.63 -22.15 -5.22
N PRO A 73 -21.62 -21.94 -6.11
CA PRO A 73 -22.72 -22.89 -6.31
C PRO A 73 -22.20 -24.28 -6.72
N MET A 74 -22.59 -25.29 -5.96
CA MET A 74 -22.26 -26.69 -6.20
C MET A 74 -23.54 -27.50 -6.41
N GLY A 75 -23.42 -28.77 -6.82
CA GLY A 75 -24.57 -29.63 -7.05
C GLY A 75 -25.23 -29.44 -8.43
N LEU A 76 -24.59 -28.67 -9.33
CA LEU A 76 -25.06 -28.39 -10.68
C LEU A 76 -24.92 -29.61 -11.65
N ASN A 77 -24.16 -30.61 -11.24
CA ASN A 77 -23.99 -31.89 -11.94
C ASN A 77 -23.65 -32.99 -10.92
N ALA A 78 -23.73 -34.27 -11.39
CA ALA A 78 -23.49 -35.40 -10.50
C ALA A 78 -22.12 -35.41 -9.83
N ALA A 79 -21.06 -34.86 -10.48
CA ALA A 79 -19.72 -34.82 -9.93
C ALA A 79 -19.57 -33.79 -8.78
N SER A 80 -20.47 -32.79 -8.72
CA SER A 80 -20.43 -31.74 -7.71
C SER A 80 -21.45 -31.92 -6.57
N GLN A 81 -22.26 -32.99 -6.61
CA GLN A 81 -23.21 -33.28 -5.54
C GLN A 81 -22.53 -33.56 -4.20
N GLY A 82 -23.08 -33.02 -3.11
CA GLY A 82 -22.54 -33.17 -1.76
C GLY A 82 -21.24 -32.42 -1.51
N ARG A 83 -20.77 -31.59 -2.42
CA ARG A 83 -19.57 -30.74 -2.24
C ARG A 83 -19.97 -29.34 -1.80
N VAL A 84 -19.08 -28.71 -1.03
CA VAL A 84 -19.12 -27.29 -0.67
C VAL A 84 -17.84 -26.64 -1.20
N ALA A 85 -17.98 -25.47 -1.81
CA ALA A 85 -16.82 -24.71 -2.28
C ALA A 85 -17.01 -23.22 -1.91
N PHE A 86 -15.94 -22.57 -1.53
CA PHE A 86 -15.91 -21.15 -1.21
C PHE A 86 -14.59 -20.54 -1.68
N THR A 87 -14.59 -19.22 -1.87
CA THR A 87 -13.40 -18.47 -2.23
C THR A 87 -12.83 -17.77 -1.01
N GLN A 88 -11.51 -17.63 -1.00
CA GLN A 88 -10.78 -16.80 -0.04
C GLN A 88 -9.69 -16.05 -0.80
N LYS A 89 -9.53 -14.75 -0.49
CA LYS A 89 -8.43 -13.97 -1.05
C LYS A 89 -7.16 -14.20 -0.24
N GLU A 90 -6.05 -14.31 -0.94
CA GLU A 90 -4.72 -14.47 -0.34
C GLU A 90 -3.77 -13.40 -0.90
N PRO A 91 -2.67 -13.06 -0.18
CA PRO A 91 -1.66 -12.13 -0.67
C PRO A 91 -1.07 -12.58 -2.01
N ILE A 92 -0.99 -11.69 -2.97
CA ILE A 92 -0.49 -11.99 -4.33
C ILE A 92 1.06 -12.06 -4.38
N GLY A 93 1.75 -11.48 -3.41
CA GLY A 93 3.21 -11.40 -3.37
C GLY A 93 3.70 -9.98 -3.08
N PRO A 94 5.03 -9.75 -3.14
CA PRO A 94 5.59 -8.41 -2.96
C PRO A 94 5.02 -7.42 -3.98
N VAL A 95 4.69 -6.22 -3.49
CA VAL A 95 4.21 -5.11 -4.31
C VAL A 95 5.37 -4.14 -4.55
N VAL A 96 5.51 -3.67 -5.78
CA VAL A 96 6.35 -2.50 -6.10
C VAL A 96 5.43 -1.34 -6.39
N ALA A 97 5.61 -0.23 -5.67
CA ALA A 97 4.86 1.00 -5.81
C ALA A 97 5.76 2.11 -6.34
N VAL A 98 5.39 2.73 -7.44
CA VAL A 98 6.06 3.93 -7.99
C VAL A 98 5.08 5.08 -7.94
N SER A 99 5.42 6.16 -7.25
CA SER A 99 4.51 7.26 -6.95
C SER A 99 4.89 8.58 -7.61
N ALA A 100 3.92 9.47 -7.74
CA ALA A 100 4.09 10.81 -8.28
C ALA A 100 4.33 11.85 -7.16
N PHE A 101 4.66 13.08 -7.56
CA PHE A 101 5.13 14.14 -6.65
C PHE A 101 4.04 15.07 -6.13
N ASN A 102 2.89 15.17 -6.81
CA ASN A 102 1.90 16.24 -6.57
C ASN A 102 1.07 16.08 -5.28
N HIS A 103 0.95 14.87 -4.77
CA HIS A 103 0.35 14.55 -3.48
C HIS A 103 1.22 13.52 -2.76
N PRO A 104 2.40 13.92 -2.27
CA PRO A 104 3.47 13.00 -1.86
C PRO A 104 3.09 12.11 -0.69
N PHE A 105 2.17 12.53 0.18
CA PHE A 105 1.66 11.72 1.27
C PHE A 105 0.53 10.79 0.80
N ASN A 106 -0.55 11.36 0.26
CA ASN A 106 -1.78 10.61 -0.04
C ASN A 106 -1.59 9.56 -1.15
N LEU A 107 -0.80 9.86 -2.19
CA LEU A 107 -0.55 8.88 -3.25
C LEU A 107 0.24 7.67 -2.75
N ILE A 108 1.17 7.86 -1.81
CA ILE A 108 1.87 6.75 -1.14
C ILE A 108 0.88 5.96 -0.30
N ILE A 109 0.00 6.62 0.46
CA ILE A 109 -1.05 5.94 1.25
C ILE A 109 -1.94 5.07 0.35
N HIS A 110 -2.36 5.55 -0.81
CA HIS A 110 -3.18 4.79 -1.78
C HIS A 110 -2.48 3.54 -2.34
N GLN A 111 -1.16 3.46 -2.23
CA GLN A 111 -0.39 2.31 -2.69
C GLN A 111 0.01 1.39 -1.52
N VAL A 112 0.50 1.96 -0.44
CA VAL A 112 1.00 1.22 0.73
C VAL A 112 -0.14 0.67 1.58
N GLY A 113 -1.17 1.47 1.85
CA GLY A 113 -2.33 1.05 2.65
C GLY A 113 -2.99 -0.23 2.14
N PRO A 114 -3.43 -0.27 0.87
CA PRO A 114 -3.99 -1.48 0.28
C PRO A 114 -3.02 -2.66 0.21
N ALA A 115 -1.72 -2.42 -0.02
CA ALA A 115 -0.72 -3.49 -0.03
C ALA A 115 -0.61 -4.16 1.33
N VAL A 116 -0.43 -3.38 2.41
CA VAL A 116 -0.39 -3.90 3.79
C VAL A 116 -1.71 -4.56 4.17
N ALA A 117 -2.84 -3.95 3.83
CA ALA A 117 -4.16 -4.52 4.06
C ALA A 117 -4.31 -5.90 3.38
N ALA A 118 -3.91 -6.02 2.12
CA ALA A 118 -3.94 -7.29 1.39
C ALA A 118 -2.93 -8.33 1.91
N GLY A 119 -2.06 -7.98 2.86
CA GLY A 119 -1.03 -8.87 3.40
C GLY A 119 0.20 -8.97 2.49
N CYS A 120 0.48 -7.97 1.69
CA CYS A 120 1.59 -7.91 0.76
C CYS A 120 2.68 -6.96 1.28
N PRO A 121 3.94 -7.38 1.40
CA PRO A 121 5.04 -6.45 1.63
C PRO A 121 5.20 -5.52 0.41
N VAL A 122 5.63 -4.30 0.64
CA VAL A 122 5.71 -3.27 -0.40
C VAL A 122 7.08 -2.60 -0.44
N ILE A 123 7.62 -2.44 -1.63
CA ILE A 123 8.79 -1.60 -1.91
C ILE A 123 8.28 -0.36 -2.62
N VAL A 124 8.53 0.81 -2.04
CA VAL A 124 8.04 2.08 -2.58
C VAL A 124 9.19 2.86 -3.19
N LYS A 125 9.03 3.26 -4.45
CA LYS A 125 9.85 4.29 -5.09
C LYS A 125 9.05 5.59 -5.15
N PRO A 126 9.28 6.55 -4.21
CA PRO A 126 8.65 7.87 -4.28
C PRO A 126 9.18 8.67 -5.47
N ALA A 127 8.57 9.82 -5.73
CA ALA A 127 9.14 10.79 -6.66
C ALA A 127 10.43 11.37 -6.07
N ASP A 128 11.43 11.61 -6.93
CA ASP A 128 12.77 12.05 -6.50
C ASP A 128 12.74 13.45 -5.86
N VAL A 129 11.77 14.27 -6.22
CA VAL A 129 11.62 15.65 -5.72
C VAL A 129 10.79 15.76 -4.44
N THR A 130 10.06 14.71 -4.05
CA THR A 130 9.21 14.69 -2.84
C THR A 130 9.29 13.32 -2.13
N PRO A 131 10.46 12.91 -1.62
CA PRO A 131 10.61 11.60 -1.00
C PRO A 131 10.32 11.58 0.51
N LEU A 132 10.32 12.73 1.19
CA LEU A 132 10.32 12.79 2.66
C LEU A 132 9.01 12.27 3.26
N SER A 133 7.87 12.60 2.67
CA SER A 133 6.58 12.04 3.09
C SER A 133 6.57 10.51 3.03
N CYS A 134 7.21 9.91 2.02
CA CYS A 134 7.31 8.46 1.89
C CYS A 134 8.15 7.83 3.01
N PHE A 135 9.31 8.41 3.33
CA PHE A 135 10.13 7.95 4.45
C PHE A 135 9.38 8.07 5.77
N LYS A 136 8.66 9.19 5.99
CA LYS A 136 7.86 9.39 7.19
C LYS A 136 6.73 8.35 7.31
N ILE A 137 6.06 8.00 6.22
CA ILE A 137 5.04 6.94 6.20
C ILE A 137 5.66 5.60 6.61
N ALA A 138 6.82 5.23 6.05
CA ALA A 138 7.48 3.98 6.39
C ALA A 138 7.89 3.92 7.87
N GLU A 139 8.45 5.01 8.41
CA GLU A 139 8.78 5.15 9.84
C GLU A 139 7.53 4.97 10.72
N MET A 140 6.44 5.66 10.38
CA MET A 140 5.18 5.59 11.14
C MET A 140 4.54 4.21 11.08
N LEU A 141 4.65 3.49 9.97
CA LEU A 141 4.17 2.11 9.87
C LEU A 141 4.95 1.17 10.79
N VAL A 142 6.27 1.32 10.87
CA VAL A 142 7.09 0.55 11.82
C VAL A 142 6.72 0.91 13.27
N GLU A 143 6.53 2.20 13.58
CA GLU A 143 6.05 2.66 14.88
C GLU A 143 4.66 2.09 15.22
N ALA A 144 3.80 1.93 14.22
CA ALA A 144 2.48 1.30 14.36
C ALA A 144 2.57 -0.23 14.56
N GLY A 145 3.75 -0.85 14.41
CA GLY A 145 4.01 -2.26 14.63
C GLY A 145 4.15 -3.09 13.35
N LEU A 146 4.23 -2.48 12.17
CA LEU A 146 4.55 -3.19 10.95
C LEU A 146 6.01 -3.66 10.98
N PRO A 147 6.34 -4.93 10.71
CA PRO A 147 7.74 -5.36 10.61
C PRO A 147 8.49 -4.54 9.56
N PRO A 148 9.76 -4.10 9.84
CA PRO A 148 10.48 -3.17 8.97
C PRO A 148 10.65 -3.65 7.52
N GLU A 149 10.72 -4.97 7.31
CA GLU A 149 10.85 -5.57 5.99
C GLU A 149 9.56 -5.53 5.15
N TRP A 150 8.43 -5.14 5.75
CA TRP A 150 7.13 -5.08 5.07
C TRP A 150 6.88 -3.80 4.29
N CYS A 151 7.55 -2.70 4.64
CA CYS A 151 7.48 -1.44 3.91
C CYS A 151 8.88 -0.84 3.76
N GLN A 152 9.44 -0.95 2.57
CA GLN A 152 10.78 -0.47 2.28
C GLN A 152 10.73 0.66 1.25
N VAL A 153 11.53 1.70 1.47
CA VAL A 153 11.66 2.85 0.55
C VAL A 153 12.97 2.70 -0.22
N LEU A 154 12.89 2.79 -1.55
CA LEU A 154 14.04 2.68 -2.43
C LEU A 154 14.12 3.89 -3.37
N MET A 155 15.28 4.55 -3.38
CA MET A 155 15.62 5.64 -4.29
C MET A 155 16.70 5.17 -5.25
N PRO A 156 16.36 4.56 -6.40
CA PRO A 156 17.35 4.09 -7.37
C PRO A 156 18.00 5.29 -8.08
N GLU A 157 19.31 5.26 -8.23
CA GLU A 157 20.09 6.33 -8.89
C GLU A 157 19.78 6.44 -10.40
N THR A 158 19.37 5.35 -11.03
CA THR A 158 19.15 5.31 -12.48
C THR A 158 17.80 4.70 -12.84
N LEU A 159 17.29 5.08 -14.01
CA LEU A 159 16.06 4.52 -14.56
C LEU A 159 16.19 3.01 -14.82
N ASP A 160 17.36 2.52 -15.17
CA ASP A 160 17.61 1.09 -15.39
C ASP A 160 17.45 0.28 -14.11
N LEU A 161 17.89 0.81 -12.97
CA LEU A 161 17.68 0.17 -11.67
C LEU A 161 16.20 0.17 -11.27
N ALA A 162 15.48 1.27 -11.54
CA ALA A 162 14.03 1.32 -11.33
C ALA A 162 13.31 0.31 -12.23
N THR A 163 13.72 0.18 -13.48
CA THR A 163 13.14 -0.80 -14.42
C THR A 163 13.40 -2.23 -13.94
N LYS A 164 14.62 -2.55 -13.51
CA LYS A 164 14.95 -3.88 -12.94
C LYS A 164 14.08 -4.21 -11.72
N LEU A 165 13.81 -3.24 -10.83
CA LEU A 165 12.93 -3.45 -9.70
C LEU A 165 11.52 -3.83 -10.15
N VAL A 166 10.96 -3.10 -11.11
CA VAL A 166 9.58 -3.31 -11.60
C VAL A 166 9.43 -4.62 -12.37
N THR A 167 10.45 -5.01 -13.13
CA THR A 167 10.42 -6.20 -14.00
C THR A 167 10.93 -7.48 -13.33
N ASP A 168 11.30 -7.43 -12.04
CA ASP A 168 11.76 -8.62 -11.32
C ASP A 168 10.63 -9.65 -11.18
N GLY A 169 10.87 -10.89 -11.59
CA GLY A 169 9.88 -11.98 -11.57
C GLY A 169 9.38 -12.37 -10.18
N ARG A 170 9.92 -11.79 -9.10
CA ARG A 170 9.45 -11.96 -7.73
C ARG A 170 8.35 -10.98 -7.34
N VAL A 171 8.15 -9.92 -8.13
CA VAL A 171 7.11 -8.91 -7.91
C VAL A 171 5.75 -9.52 -8.25
N GLY A 172 4.86 -9.55 -7.28
CA GLY A 172 3.49 -10.05 -7.45
C GLY A 172 2.53 -9.02 -8.05
N PHE A 173 2.78 -7.73 -7.75
CA PHE A 173 1.94 -6.64 -8.24
C PHE A 173 2.74 -5.34 -8.41
N PHE A 174 2.49 -4.63 -9.51
CA PHE A 174 3.06 -3.32 -9.77
C PHE A 174 1.99 -2.24 -9.68
N SER A 175 2.16 -1.32 -8.72
CA SER A 175 1.31 -0.14 -8.53
C SER A 175 2.02 1.10 -9.06
N PHE A 176 1.44 1.77 -10.04
CA PHE A 176 2.03 2.94 -10.68
C PHE A 176 1.12 4.15 -10.63
N ILE A 177 1.65 5.26 -10.16
CA ILE A 177 1.03 6.59 -10.26
C ILE A 177 2.04 7.53 -10.90
N GLY A 178 1.72 8.07 -12.08
CA GLY A 178 2.62 8.96 -12.80
C GLY A 178 2.11 9.27 -14.20
N SER A 179 3.00 9.73 -15.09
CA SER A 179 2.63 10.05 -16.47
C SER A 179 2.33 8.80 -17.30
N ALA A 180 1.38 8.90 -18.22
CA ALA A 180 1.04 7.82 -19.14
C ALA A 180 2.28 7.32 -19.90
N ARG A 181 3.19 8.21 -20.32
CA ARG A 181 4.43 7.86 -21.02
C ARG A 181 5.28 6.90 -20.22
N VAL A 182 5.50 7.17 -18.93
CA VAL A 182 6.31 6.30 -18.06
C VAL A 182 5.57 5.00 -17.76
N GLY A 183 4.27 5.06 -17.52
CA GLY A 183 3.47 3.85 -17.26
C GLY A 183 3.50 2.86 -18.43
N TRP A 184 3.40 3.36 -19.68
CA TRP A 184 3.50 2.50 -20.86
C TRP A 184 4.91 1.94 -21.09
N MET A 185 5.95 2.69 -20.72
CA MET A 185 7.33 2.23 -20.81
C MET A 185 7.64 1.08 -19.82
N LEU A 186 7.01 1.10 -18.64
CA LEU A 186 7.24 0.10 -17.59
C LEU A 186 6.34 -1.15 -17.72
N ARG A 187 5.36 -1.13 -18.63
CA ARG A 187 4.47 -2.26 -18.89
C ARG A 187 5.16 -3.30 -19.77
#